data_dfbac0700abdb46d25af596462c360e4
#
_entry.id   dfbac0700abdb46d25af596462c360e4
#
_cell.length_a   1.000
_cell.length_b   1.000
_cell.length_c   1.000
_cell.angle_alpha   90.00
_cell.angle_beta   90.00
_cell.angle_gamma   90.00
#
_symmetry.space_group_name_H-M   'P 1'
#
loop_
_entity.id
_entity.type
_entity.pdbx_description
1 polymer ?
#
loop_
_entity_poly.entity_id
_entity_poly.type
_entity_poly.pdbx_seq_one_letter_code
_entity_poly.pdbx_strand_id
1 'polypeptide(L)'
;MRAAIFLNGSPDSEPLIQAVAGRADLVVAADGGARYALAAGIVPDLVVGDMDSLGEDLALEVERRGASLERHPARKDMMDGHLAVLAAGERGVTAADFLCAAGGKPGAVFAVPHILLAAERIGLRSTVVTDWGRMFVIEGRSRLVEGSARDSVSIFPLSTQATGVTLEGMGYPLENADLYPGDTLGFHNELIGTEARVSVERGALLVVQETSAP
;
A
#
# COMPACT_ATOMS: atom_id res chain seq x y z
N MET A 1 -0.45 14.99 -7.52
CA MET A 1 0.00 15.08 -6.14
C MET A 1 0.27 13.68 -5.61
N ARG A 2 1.37 13.48 -4.88
CA ARG A 2 1.81 12.22 -4.29
C ARG A 2 1.74 12.27 -2.78
N ALA A 3 1.23 11.23 -2.13
CA ALA A 3 1.23 11.14 -0.66
C ALA A 3 2.16 10.03 -0.15
N ALA A 4 2.67 10.21 1.07
CA ALA A 4 3.15 9.13 1.93
C ALA A 4 2.09 8.88 3.00
N ILE A 5 1.58 7.63 3.09
CA ILE A 5 0.53 7.26 4.05
C ILE A 5 1.11 6.26 5.04
N PHE A 6 1.22 6.67 6.29
CA PHE A 6 1.69 5.82 7.38
C PHE A 6 0.54 5.02 7.97
N LEU A 7 0.66 3.69 7.97
CA LEU A 7 -0.25 2.80 8.69
C LEU A 7 0.36 2.38 10.04
N ASN A 8 -0.40 1.63 10.83
CA ASN A 8 -0.01 1.20 12.16
C ASN A 8 0.36 -0.32 12.19
N GLY A 9 1.16 -0.75 11.20
CA GLY A 9 1.73 -2.10 11.14
C GLY A 9 3.08 -2.20 11.86
N SER A 10 4.04 -2.92 11.27
CA SER A 10 5.43 -2.90 11.73
C SER A 10 6.20 -1.72 11.12
N PRO A 11 7.14 -1.11 11.85
CA PRO A 11 7.93 -0.02 11.29
C PRO A 11 8.84 -0.51 10.17
N ASP A 12 8.93 0.28 9.12
CA ASP A 12 9.98 0.17 8.10
C ASP A 12 11.26 0.87 8.58
N SER A 13 12.38 0.64 7.89
CA SER A 13 13.64 1.29 8.22
C SER A 13 13.56 2.82 8.06
N GLU A 14 14.28 3.54 8.91
CA GLU A 14 14.33 5.01 8.84
C GLU A 14 14.80 5.51 7.47
N PRO A 15 15.84 4.95 6.82
CA PRO A 15 16.25 5.36 5.47
C PRO A 15 15.13 5.22 4.44
N LEU A 16 14.34 4.14 4.48
CA LEU A 16 13.21 3.95 3.58
C LEU A 16 12.12 4.99 3.84
N ILE A 17 11.76 5.19 5.11
CA ILE A 17 10.76 6.19 5.51
C ILE A 17 11.17 7.58 5.01
N GLN A 18 12.41 8.01 5.25
CA GLN A 18 12.92 9.30 4.81
C GLN A 18 12.91 9.43 3.28
N ALA A 19 13.31 8.37 2.55
CA ALA A 19 13.35 8.39 1.10
C ALA A 19 11.94 8.49 0.48
N VAL A 20 10.94 7.86 1.09
CA VAL A 20 9.54 7.87 0.60
C VAL A 20 8.86 9.18 1.00
N ALA A 21 8.90 9.56 2.27
CA ALA A 21 8.24 10.78 2.75
C ALA A 21 8.86 12.06 2.16
N GLY A 22 10.18 12.07 1.95
CA GLY A 22 10.88 13.21 1.33
C GLY A 22 10.49 13.50 -0.13
N ARG A 23 9.75 12.58 -0.79
CA ARG A 23 9.23 12.75 -2.15
C ARG A 23 7.73 13.00 -2.20
N ALA A 24 7.08 13.01 -1.03
CA ALA A 24 5.63 13.22 -0.94
C ALA A 24 5.30 14.72 -0.90
N ASP A 25 4.21 15.08 -1.57
CA ASP A 25 3.61 16.41 -1.49
C ASP A 25 2.71 16.52 -0.25
N LEU A 26 2.28 15.38 0.32
CA LEU A 26 1.41 15.28 1.49
C LEU A 26 1.80 14.05 2.32
N VAL A 27 1.99 14.23 3.61
CA VAL A 27 2.22 13.14 4.57
C VAL A 27 0.96 12.94 5.38
N VAL A 28 0.36 11.75 5.28
CA VAL A 28 -0.84 11.36 6.01
C VAL A 28 -0.50 10.23 6.96
N ALA A 29 -1.04 10.25 8.16
CA ALA A 29 -0.93 9.13 9.10
C ALA A 29 -2.32 8.63 9.50
N ALA A 30 -2.51 7.32 9.47
CA ALA A 30 -3.67 6.65 9.99
C ALA A 30 -3.43 6.33 11.46
N ASP A 31 -4.05 7.12 12.35
CA ASP A 31 -4.01 6.99 13.81
C ASP A 31 -2.59 6.72 14.34
N GLY A 32 -2.33 5.54 14.92
CA GLY A 32 -1.04 5.14 15.48
C GLY A 32 0.14 5.18 14.49
N GLY A 33 -0.10 5.23 13.18
CA GLY A 33 0.93 5.44 12.15
C GLY A 33 1.73 6.73 12.33
N ALA A 34 1.13 7.75 12.96
CA ALA A 34 1.81 9.00 13.27
C ALA A 34 3.04 8.82 14.18
N ARG A 35 3.07 7.77 15.03
CA ARG A 35 4.24 7.46 15.86
C ARG A 35 5.48 7.14 15.04
N TYR A 36 5.31 6.39 13.94
CA TYR A 36 6.42 6.01 13.07
C TYR A 36 6.94 7.20 12.28
N ALA A 37 6.05 8.08 11.80
CA ALA A 37 6.44 9.33 11.18
C ALA A 37 7.25 10.20 12.15
N LEU A 38 6.74 10.41 13.37
CA LEU A 38 7.42 11.18 14.40
C LEU A 38 8.77 10.58 14.81
N ALA A 39 8.87 9.26 14.95
CA ALA A 39 10.10 8.57 15.28
C ALA A 39 11.17 8.77 14.21
N ALA A 40 10.77 8.91 12.94
CA ALA A 40 11.63 9.27 11.82
C ALA A 40 11.84 10.79 11.66
N GLY A 41 11.41 11.62 12.62
CA GLY A 41 11.55 13.07 12.57
C GLY A 41 10.59 13.80 11.62
N ILE A 42 9.58 13.10 11.10
CA ILE A 42 8.60 13.64 10.15
C ILE A 42 7.33 14.02 10.90
N VAL A 43 6.85 15.24 10.72
CA VAL A 43 5.53 15.67 11.20
C VAL A 43 4.53 15.44 10.08
N PRO A 44 3.48 14.59 10.29
CA PRO A 44 2.43 14.44 9.29
C PRO A 44 1.70 15.77 9.03
N ASP A 45 1.27 16.01 7.80
CA ASP A 45 0.37 17.12 7.48
C ASP A 45 -1.05 16.85 7.99
N LEU A 46 -1.42 15.56 8.00
CA LEU A 46 -2.75 15.11 8.39
C LEU A 46 -2.67 13.81 9.19
N VAL A 47 -3.40 13.74 10.30
CA VAL A 47 -3.64 12.49 11.04
C VAL A 47 -5.13 12.19 11.01
N VAL A 48 -5.50 10.97 10.59
CA VAL A 48 -6.89 10.53 10.42
C VAL A 48 -7.16 9.33 11.32
N GLY A 49 -8.21 9.37 12.13
CA GLY A 49 -8.58 8.26 13.00
C GLY A 49 -9.34 8.68 14.25
N ASP A 50 -9.49 7.76 15.22
CA ASP A 50 -10.09 8.07 16.51
C ASP A 50 -9.07 8.46 17.58
N MET A 51 -7.79 8.38 17.25
CA MET A 51 -6.63 8.70 18.09
C MET A 51 -6.44 7.74 19.28
N ASP A 52 -7.12 6.59 19.31
CA ASP A 52 -7.01 5.63 20.42
C ASP A 52 -5.63 4.93 20.43
N SER A 53 -5.13 4.57 19.25
CA SER A 53 -3.80 3.98 19.10
C SER A 53 -2.68 5.02 19.19
N LEU A 54 -2.87 6.23 18.73
CA LEU A 54 -1.89 7.32 18.86
C LEU A 54 -1.77 7.78 20.32
N GLY A 55 -2.89 7.95 20.99
CA GLY A 55 -3.01 8.55 22.32
C GLY A 55 -3.12 10.07 22.27
N GLU A 56 -3.90 10.63 23.20
CA GLU A 56 -4.25 12.07 23.18
C GLU A 56 -3.02 12.99 23.34
N ASP A 57 -2.03 12.60 24.15
CA ASP A 57 -0.82 13.41 24.35
C ASP A 57 -0.04 13.59 23.04
N LEU A 58 0.15 12.52 22.27
CA LEU A 58 0.82 12.58 20.96
C LEU A 58 -0.06 13.26 19.91
N ALA A 59 -1.38 13.09 19.96
CA ALA A 59 -2.30 13.80 19.08
C ALA A 59 -2.19 15.33 19.27
N LEU A 60 -2.16 15.80 20.53
CA LEU A 60 -1.92 17.21 20.84
C LEU A 60 -0.51 17.68 20.45
N GLU A 61 0.49 16.81 20.54
CA GLU A 61 1.85 17.15 20.12
C GLU A 61 1.93 17.36 18.60
N VAL A 62 1.40 16.43 17.79
CA VAL A 62 1.43 16.57 16.33
C VAL A 62 0.66 17.81 15.88
N GLU A 63 -0.48 18.08 16.49
CA GLU A 63 -1.27 19.28 16.21
C GLU A 63 -0.50 20.57 16.52
N ARG A 64 0.16 20.65 17.70
CA ARG A 64 1.04 21.81 18.03
C ARG A 64 2.21 21.96 17.06
N ARG A 65 2.65 20.89 16.43
CA ARG A 65 3.71 20.89 15.40
C ARG A 65 3.20 21.19 14.00
N GLY A 66 1.91 21.41 13.82
CA GLY A 66 1.29 21.88 12.58
C GLY A 66 0.46 20.84 11.82
N ALA A 67 0.32 19.62 12.35
CA ALA A 67 -0.56 18.62 11.75
C ALA A 67 -2.03 19.00 11.89
N SER A 68 -2.83 18.69 10.89
CA SER A 68 -4.30 18.70 10.99
C SER A 68 -4.79 17.37 11.55
N LEU A 69 -5.78 17.39 12.46
CA LEU A 69 -6.39 16.16 12.97
C LEU A 69 -7.80 16.01 12.38
N GLU A 70 -8.05 14.90 11.72
CA GLU A 70 -9.37 14.51 11.22
C GLU A 70 -9.90 13.36 12.08
N ARG A 71 -10.69 13.74 13.11
CA ARG A 71 -11.17 12.79 14.12
C ARG A 71 -12.43 12.08 13.65
N HIS A 72 -12.44 10.78 13.76
CA HIS A 72 -13.56 9.89 13.47
C HIS A 72 -14.02 9.15 14.73
N PRO A 73 -15.29 8.74 14.84
CA PRO A 73 -15.75 7.92 15.95
C PRO A 73 -15.02 6.56 15.99
N ALA A 74 -14.73 6.04 17.19
CA ALA A 74 -14.15 4.71 17.35
C ALA A 74 -15.06 3.59 16.80
N ARG A 75 -16.39 3.76 16.93
CA ARG A 75 -17.38 2.88 16.29
C ARG A 75 -17.72 3.41 14.91
N LYS A 76 -17.06 2.90 13.89
CA LYS A 76 -17.22 3.22 12.47
C LYS A 76 -17.06 1.96 11.62
N ASP A 77 -17.59 1.97 10.41
CA ASP A 77 -17.56 0.83 9.50
C ASP A 77 -16.28 0.76 8.65
N MET A 78 -15.35 1.70 8.83
CA MET A 78 -14.11 1.80 8.06
C MET A 78 -12.88 1.85 8.97
N MET A 79 -11.80 1.20 8.53
CA MET A 79 -10.50 1.29 9.17
C MET A 79 -9.85 2.67 8.93
N ASP A 80 -9.00 3.11 9.84
CA ASP A 80 -8.29 4.41 9.72
C ASP A 80 -7.45 4.50 8.45
N GLY A 81 -6.82 3.39 8.04
CA GLY A 81 -6.10 3.33 6.76
C GLY A 81 -7.00 3.58 5.55
N HIS A 82 -8.26 3.13 5.57
CA HIS A 82 -9.23 3.42 4.51
C HIS A 82 -9.66 4.91 4.55
N LEU A 83 -9.91 5.44 5.73
CA LEU A 83 -10.21 6.87 5.91
C LEU A 83 -9.06 7.76 5.44
N ALA A 84 -7.81 7.38 5.73
CA ALA A 84 -6.63 8.09 5.25
C ALA A 84 -6.54 8.12 3.71
N VAL A 85 -6.93 7.03 3.04
CA VAL A 85 -7.04 6.96 1.57
C VAL A 85 -8.08 7.96 1.05
N LEU A 86 -9.28 7.98 1.65
CA LEU A 86 -10.35 8.90 1.24
C LEU A 86 -9.93 10.35 1.45
N ALA A 87 -9.40 10.67 2.63
CA ALA A 87 -8.93 12.00 2.97
C ALA A 87 -7.79 12.51 2.04
N ALA A 88 -6.90 11.60 1.62
CA ALA A 88 -5.87 11.91 0.61
C ALA A 88 -6.50 12.16 -0.78
N GLY A 89 -7.45 11.32 -1.20
CA GLY A 89 -8.18 11.48 -2.46
C GLY A 89 -8.93 12.81 -2.55
N GLU A 90 -9.64 13.20 -1.49
CA GLU A 90 -10.34 14.48 -1.39
C GLU A 90 -9.40 15.69 -1.52
N ARG A 91 -8.13 15.53 -1.17
CA ARG A 91 -7.07 16.54 -1.32
C ARG A 91 -6.37 16.51 -2.68
N GLY A 92 -6.87 15.69 -3.63
CA GLY A 92 -6.35 15.61 -5.00
C GLY A 92 -5.10 14.74 -5.14
N VAL A 93 -4.82 13.85 -4.19
CA VAL A 93 -3.76 12.85 -4.33
C VAL A 93 -4.13 11.84 -5.40
N THR A 94 -3.22 11.59 -6.33
CA THR A 94 -3.39 10.62 -7.43
C THR A 94 -2.44 9.44 -7.34
N ALA A 95 -1.44 9.52 -6.46
CA ALA A 95 -0.53 8.42 -6.17
C ALA A 95 -0.13 8.43 -4.68
N ALA A 96 -0.04 7.27 -4.04
CA ALA A 96 0.38 7.16 -2.65
C ALA A 96 1.31 5.98 -2.43
N ASP A 97 2.34 6.20 -1.62
CA ASP A 97 3.19 5.15 -1.07
C ASP A 97 2.80 4.93 0.40
N PHE A 98 2.47 3.68 0.73
CA PHE A 98 2.11 3.28 2.08
C PHE A 98 3.35 2.78 2.81
N LEU A 99 3.58 3.31 3.99
CA LEU A 99 4.65 2.95 4.91
C LEU A 99 4.11 2.31 6.17
N CYS A 100 4.91 1.47 6.82
CA CYS A 100 4.56 0.77 8.05
C CYS A 100 3.25 -0.03 7.89
N ALA A 101 3.02 -0.57 6.70
CA ALA A 101 1.80 -1.26 6.31
C ALA A 101 1.89 -2.78 6.47
N ALA A 102 3.10 -3.33 6.53
CA ALA A 102 3.32 -4.76 6.68
C ALA A 102 3.52 -5.14 8.16
N GLY A 103 3.17 -6.38 8.53
CA GLY A 103 3.34 -6.88 9.88
C GLY A 103 2.31 -6.33 10.89
N GLY A 104 2.58 -6.55 12.19
CA GLY A 104 1.64 -6.20 13.25
C GLY A 104 0.55 -7.25 13.46
N LYS A 105 -0.68 -6.83 13.74
CA LYS A 105 -1.81 -7.75 13.98
C LYS A 105 -2.20 -8.46 12.68
N PRO A 106 -2.39 -9.81 12.66
CA PRO A 106 -2.72 -10.55 11.44
C PRO A 106 -3.92 -9.98 10.67
N GLY A 107 -4.99 -9.58 11.37
CA GLY A 107 -6.17 -8.97 10.73
C GLY A 107 -5.84 -7.67 9.99
N ALA A 108 -4.94 -6.85 10.51
CA ALA A 108 -4.49 -5.62 9.85
C ALA A 108 -3.69 -5.94 8.58
N VAL A 109 -2.81 -6.95 8.62
CA VAL A 109 -2.06 -7.40 7.43
C VAL A 109 -2.99 -7.83 6.31
N PHE A 110 -4.02 -8.63 6.61
CA PHE A 110 -5.02 -9.05 5.62
C PHE A 110 -5.90 -7.91 5.11
N ALA A 111 -6.07 -6.83 5.88
CA ALA A 111 -6.85 -5.67 5.45
C ALA A 111 -6.10 -4.77 4.45
N VAL A 112 -4.77 -4.77 4.44
CA VAL A 112 -3.97 -3.91 3.56
C VAL A 112 -4.31 -4.07 2.08
N PRO A 113 -4.43 -5.30 1.51
CA PRO A 113 -4.85 -5.46 0.12
C PRO A 113 -6.22 -4.83 -0.19
N HIS A 114 -7.14 -4.84 0.78
CA HIS A 114 -8.47 -4.23 0.61
C HIS A 114 -8.40 -2.69 0.67
N ILE A 115 -7.50 -2.12 1.47
CA ILE A 115 -7.22 -0.68 1.47
C ILE A 115 -6.63 -0.24 0.12
N LEU A 116 -5.68 -1.03 -0.42
CA LEU A 116 -5.11 -0.77 -1.75
C LEU A 116 -6.16 -0.87 -2.87
N LEU A 117 -7.07 -1.85 -2.78
CA LEU A 117 -8.18 -1.97 -3.74
C LEU A 117 -9.15 -0.78 -3.64
N ALA A 118 -9.44 -0.31 -2.43
CA ALA A 118 -10.27 0.88 -2.23
C ALA A 118 -9.60 2.13 -2.85
N ALA A 119 -8.28 2.30 -2.66
CA ALA A 119 -7.51 3.36 -3.29
C ALA A 119 -7.58 3.30 -4.82
N GLU A 120 -7.39 2.10 -5.38
CA GLU A 120 -7.46 1.86 -6.83
C GLU A 120 -8.82 2.29 -7.41
N ARG A 121 -9.93 1.97 -6.72
CA ARG A 121 -11.30 2.27 -7.14
C ARG A 121 -11.66 3.76 -7.13
N ILE A 122 -10.98 4.56 -6.33
CA ILE A 122 -11.11 6.03 -6.38
C ILE A 122 -10.08 6.70 -7.30
N GLY A 123 -9.33 5.90 -8.09
CA GLY A 123 -8.32 6.39 -9.02
C GLY A 123 -7.00 6.81 -8.38
N LEU A 124 -6.76 6.45 -7.11
CA LEU A 124 -5.53 6.71 -6.40
C LEU A 124 -4.59 5.50 -6.56
N ARG A 125 -3.56 5.63 -7.40
CA ARG A 125 -2.55 4.59 -7.58
C ARG A 125 -1.72 4.44 -6.32
N SER A 126 -1.83 3.29 -5.67
CA SER A 126 -1.19 3.04 -4.40
C SER A 126 -0.14 1.93 -4.48
N THR A 127 0.87 2.02 -3.62
CA THR A 127 1.90 1.00 -3.46
C THR A 127 2.28 0.94 -1.99
N VAL A 128 2.25 -0.22 -1.37
CA VAL A 128 2.97 -0.46 -0.10
C VAL A 128 4.44 -0.62 -0.45
N VAL A 129 5.29 0.10 0.23
CA VAL A 129 6.75 0.03 0.09
C VAL A 129 7.32 -0.46 1.40
N THR A 130 8.19 -1.45 1.36
CA THR A 130 8.83 -2.06 2.52
C THR A 130 10.32 -2.28 2.25
N ASP A 131 11.10 -2.61 3.29
CA ASP A 131 12.51 -2.94 3.14
C ASP A 131 12.76 -4.23 2.33
N TRP A 132 11.76 -5.11 2.20
CA TRP A 132 11.86 -6.37 1.45
C TRP A 132 11.23 -6.31 0.05
N GLY A 133 10.55 -5.21 -0.30
CA GLY A 133 9.91 -5.11 -1.61
C GLY A 133 8.68 -4.21 -1.62
N ARG A 134 7.70 -4.55 -2.41
CA ARG A 134 6.49 -3.74 -2.55
C ARG A 134 5.27 -4.58 -2.90
N MET A 135 4.08 -4.04 -2.61
CA MET A 135 2.84 -4.60 -3.08
C MET A 135 1.87 -3.52 -3.57
N PHE A 136 1.05 -3.86 -4.53
CA PHE A 136 0.04 -2.98 -5.09
C PHE A 136 -1.13 -3.78 -5.68
N VAL A 137 -2.23 -3.08 -5.94
CA VAL A 137 -3.41 -3.66 -6.58
C VAL A 137 -3.57 -3.06 -7.98
N ILE A 138 -4.06 -3.89 -8.91
CA ILE A 138 -4.57 -3.47 -10.22
C ILE A 138 -5.98 -4.04 -10.41
N GLU A 139 -6.88 -3.26 -11.02
CA GLU A 139 -8.23 -3.68 -11.35
C GLU A 139 -8.54 -3.27 -12.80
N GLY A 140 -8.81 -4.26 -13.68
CA GLY A 140 -9.19 -4.03 -15.07
C GLY A 140 -8.15 -3.28 -15.92
N ARG A 141 -6.86 -3.43 -15.65
CA ARG A 141 -5.77 -2.74 -16.36
C ARG A 141 -4.43 -3.47 -16.29
N SER A 142 -3.41 -2.86 -16.85
CA SER A 142 -2.02 -3.33 -16.73
C SER A 142 -1.14 -2.38 -15.91
N ARG A 143 -0.07 -2.92 -15.31
CA ARG A 143 0.98 -2.15 -14.65
C ARG A 143 2.34 -2.79 -14.90
N LEU A 144 3.37 -1.95 -15.07
CA LEU A 144 4.76 -2.37 -15.09
C LEU A 144 5.24 -2.72 -13.68
N VAL A 145 6.03 -3.77 -13.61
CA VAL A 145 6.78 -4.22 -12.43
C VAL A 145 8.26 -4.04 -12.77
N GLU A 146 8.86 -3.00 -12.23
CA GLU A 146 10.30 -2.73 -12.38
C GLU A 146 11.05 -3.42 -11.25
N GLY A 147 12.27 -3.90 -11.49
CA GLY A 147 13.07 -4.57 -10.47
C GLY A 147 14.39 -5.09 -11.00
N SER A 148 14.87 -6.15 -10.39
CA SER A 148 16.07 -6.87 -10.80
C SER A 148 15.69 -8.28 -11.26
N ALA A 149 16.50 -8.86 -12.14
CA ALA A 149 16.33 -10.27 -12.48
C ALA A 149 16.35 -11.12 -11.21
N ARG A 150 15.43 -12.09 -11.12
CA ARG A 150 15.18 -12.96 -9.97
C ARG A 150 14.42 -12.33 -8.80
N ASP A 151 13.99 -11.06 -8.86
CA ASP A 151 13.00 -10.57 -7.90
C ASP A 151 11.77 -11.47 -7.97
N SER A 152 11.31 -11.94 -6.82
CA SER A 152 10.12 -12.77 -6.73
C SER A 152 8.87 -11.92 -6.97
N VAL A 153 7.93 -12.42 -7.77
CA VAL A 153 6.65 -11.78 -8.01
C VAL A 153 5.53 -12.78 -7.82
N SER A 154 4.62 -12.47 -6.91
CA SER A 154 3.41 -13.27 -6.68
C SER A 154 2.18 -12.45 -7.00
N ILE A 155 1.18 -13.08 -7.62
CA ILE A 155 -0.13 -12.47 -7.90
C ILE A 155 -1.23 -13.27 -7.21
N PHE A 156 -2.21 -12.54 -6.66
CA PHE A 156 -3.36 -13.14 -5.98
C PHE A 156 -4.65 -12.46 -6.43
N PRO A 157 -5.68 -13.21 -6.85
CA PRO A 157 -6.98 -12.62 -7.17
C PRO A 157 -7.65 -12.09 -5.88
N LEU A 158 -8.06 -10.81 -5.92
CA LEU A 158 -8.85 -10.17 -4.86
C LEU A 158 -10.34 -10.14 -5.15
N SER A 159 -10.74 -10.51 -6.37
CA SER A 159 -12.12 -10.69 -6.78
C SER A 159 -12.47 -12.18 -6.81
N THR A 160 -13.75 -12.50 -6.90
CA THR A 160 -14.24 -13.91 -7.04
C THR A 160 -13.68 -14.60 -8.29
N GLN A 161 -13.25 -13.81 -9.28
CA GLN A 161 -12.56 -14.23 -10.48
C GLN A 161 -11.74 -13.07 -11.04
N ALA A 162 -10.54 -13.32 -11.52
CA ALA A 162 -9.74 -12.40 -12.31
C ALA A 162 -9.53 -13.04 -13.70
N THR A 163 -10.04 -12.40 -14.77
CA THR A 163 -9.99 -12.95 -16.14
C THR A 163 -9.09 -12.14 -17.04
N GLY A 164 -8.55 -12.80 -18.07
CA GLY A 164 -7.62 -12.16 -19.01
C GLY A 164 -6.29 -11.81 -18.37
N VAL A 165 -5.84 -12.61 -17.41
CA VAL A 165 -4.56 -12.36 -16.72
C VAL A 165 -3.41 -12.74 -17.64
N THR A 166 -2.53 -11.75 -17.87
CA THR A 166 -1.32 -11.92 -18.70
C THR A 166 -0.10 -11.44 -17.93
N LEU A 167 0.94 -12.29 -17.91
CA LEU A 167 2.24 -12.00 -17.29
C LEU A 167 3.31 -12.05 -18.36
N GLU A 168 3.95 -10.92 -18.61
CA GLU A 168 5.05 -10.79 -19.58
C GLU A 168 6.34 -10.43 -18.85
N GLY A 169 7.49 -10.93 -19.32
CA GLY A 169 8.79 -10.64 -18.71
C GLY A 169 9.06 -11.41 -17.41
N MET A 170 8.35 -12.51 -17.20
CA MET A 170 8.46 -13.38 -16.03
C MET A 170 8.88 -14.81 -16.40
N GLY A 171 9.50 -15.52 -15.47
CA GLY A 171 9.97 -16.89 -15.65
C GLY A 171 8.85 -17.89 -15.97
N TYR A 172 7.66 -17.65 -15.42
CA TYR A 172 6.44 -18.43 -15.69
C TYR A 172 5.39 -17.50 -16.27
N PRO A 173 5.41 -17.25 -17.61
CA PRO A 173 4.44 -16.34 -18.26
C PRO A 173 3.04 -16.94 -18.23
N LEU A 174 2.05 -16.06 -18.19
CA LEU A 174 0.64 -16.40 -18.38
C LEU A 174 0.12 -15.62 -19.59
N GLU A 175 -0.78 -16.24 -20.35
CA GLU A 175 -1.44 -15.62 -21.48
C GLU A 175 -2.95 -15.84 -21.35
N ASN A 176 -3.68 -14.73 -21.15
CA ASN A 176 -5.15 -14.70 -21.06
C ASN A 176 -5.72 -15.76 -20.09
N ALA A 177 -5.08 -15.92 -18.94
CA ALA A 177 -5.48 -16.93 -17.94
C ALA A 177 -6.61 -16.40 -17.04
N ASP A 178 -7.41 -17.33 -16.52
CA ASP A 178 -8.41 -17.06 -15.48
C ASP A 178 -7.88 -17.54 -14.14
N LEU A 179 -7.95 -16.69 -13.11
CA LEU A 179 -7.52 -16.98 -11.75
C LEU A 179 -8.69 -16.88 -10.78
N TYR A 180 -8.73 -17.80 -9.83
CA TYR A 180 -9.75 -17.86 -8.78
C TYR A 180 -9.10 -17.83 -7.38
N PRO A 181 -9.79 -17.33 -6.34
CA PRO A 181 -9.34 -17.50 -4.96
C PRO A 181 -9.10 -18.96 -4.63
N GLY A 182 -7.91 -19.28 -4.12
CA GLY A 182 -7.46 -20.65 -3.86
C GLY A 182 -6.51 -21.22 -4.93
N ASP A 183 -6.42 -20.59 -6.10
CA ASP A 183 -5.39 -20.95 -7.06
C ASP A 183 -4.00 -20.52 -6.57
N THR A 184 -2.99 -21.33 -6.88
CA THR A 184 -1.59 -21.00 -6.64
C THR A 184 -0.87 -20.59 -7.93
N LEU A 185 -1.60 -20.51 -9.04
CA LEU A 185 -1.07 -20.05 -10.32
C LEU A 185 -0.63 -18.58 -10.20
N GLY A 186 0.62 -18.29 -10.59
CA GLY A 186 1.20 -16.95 -10.44
C GLY A 186 1.86 -16.67 -9.09
N PHE A 187 1.92 -17.67 -8.18
CA PHE A 187 2.70 -17.58 -6.95
C PHE A 187 4.15 -17.97 -7.19
N HIS A 188 5.09 -17.24 -6.54
CA HIS A 188 6.54 -17.46 -6.70
C HIS A 188 7.04 -17.44 -8.16
N ASN A 189 6.51 -16.52 -8.96
CA ASN A 189 7.11 -16.18 -10.24
C ASN A 189 8.36 -15.33 -10.03
N GLU A 190 9.13 -15.07 -11.06
CA GLU A 190 10.35 -14.25 -10.98
C GLU A 190 10.50 -13.35 -12.20
N LEU A 191 11.13 -12.20 -12.04
CA LEU A 191 11.52 -11.35 -13.14
C LEU A 191 12.68 -12.01 -13.91
N ILE A 192 12.57 -12.07 -15.26
CA ILE A 192 13.68 -12.52 -16.11
C ILE A 192 14.62 -11.38 -16.52
N GLY A 193 14.22 -10.14 -16.35
CA GLY A 193 14.98 -8.93 -16.66
C GLY A 193 14.72 -7.85 -15.60
N THR A 194 14.78 -6.59 -16.02
CA THR A 194 14.53 -5.43 -15.15
C THR A 194 13.10 -4.95 -15.15
N GLU A 195 12.28 -5.47 -16.05
CA GLU A 195 10.88 -5.08 -16.22
C GLU A 195 10.02 -6.29 -16.56
N ALA A 196 8.82 -6.31 -16.01
CA ALA A 196 7.74 -7.21 -16.38
C ALA A 196 6.43 -6.42 -16.48
N ARG A 197 5.41 -7.05 -17.05
CA ARG A 197 4.06 -6.48 -17.12
C ARG A 197 3.07 -7.46 -16.53
N VAL A 198 2.22 -6.98 -15.64
CA VAL A 198 1.05 -7.68 -15.13
C VAL A 198 -0.18 -7.01 -15.69
N SER A 199 -1.08 -7.77 -16.29
CA SER A 199 -2.33 -7.29 -16.86
C SER A 199 -3.50 -8.14 -16.37
N VAL A 200 -4.66 -7.52 -16.22
CA VAL A 200 -5.93 -8.18 -15.96
C VAL A 200 -7.05 -7.45 -16.70
N GLU A 201 -7.89 -8.17 -17.44
CA GLU A 201 -8.99 -7.57 -18.18
C GLU A 201 -10.19 -7.27 -17.26
N ARG A 202 -10.55 -8.19 -16.39
CA ARG A 202 -11.64 -8.05 -15.41
C ARG A 202 -11.27 -8.64 -14.08
N GLY A 203 -11.74 -7.99 -13.01
CA GLY A 203 -11.39 -8.33 -11.64
C GLY A 203 -10.14 -7.60 -11.15
N ALA A 204 -9.71 -7.92 -9.96
CA ALA A 204 -8.61 -7.29 -9.27
C ALA A 204 -7.54 -8.31 -8.87
N LEU A 205 -6.28 -7.90 -9.00
CA LEU A 205 -5.10 -8.67 -8.58
C LEU A 205 -4.31 -7.87 -7.55
N LEU A 206 -3.94 -8.52 -6.46
CA LEU A 206 -2.82 -8.09 -5.63
C LEU A 206 -1.53 -8.59 -6.29
N VAL A 207 -0.58 -7.71 -6.45
CA VAL A 207 0.78 -8.02 -6.91
C VAL A 207 1.73 -7.77 -5.75
N VAL A 208 2.53 -8.77 -5.40
CA VAL A 208 3.56 -8.69 -4.36
C VAL A 208 4.90 -8.97 -5.04
N GLN A 209 5.81 -8.01 -4.95
CA GLN A 209 7.19 -8.15 -5.42
C GLN A 209 8.12 -8.14 -4.22
N GLU A 210 8.96 -9.15 -4.13
CA GLU A 210 10.01 -9.26 -3.12
C GLU A 210 11.37 -9.12 -3.82
N THR A 211 12.18 -8.21 -3.33
CA THR A 211 13.54 -8.03 -3.87
C THR A 211 14.38 -9.24 -3.51
N SER A 212 15.07 -9.81 -4.49
CA SER A 212 16.08 -10.83 -4.23
C SER A 212 17.14 -10.24 -3.30
N ALA A 213 17.41 -10.91 -2.18
CA ALA A 213 18.53 -10.51 -1.32
C ALA A 213 19.83 -10.48 -2.13
N PRO A 214 20.70 -9.47 -1.89
CA PRO A 214 21.97 -9.36 -2.57
C PRO A 214 22.90 -10.55 -2.29
#